data_56796a718df072cf3a6aaf70b319dff2
#
_entry.id   56796a718df072cf3a6aaf70b319dff2
#
_cell.length_a   1.000
_cell.length_b   1.000
_cell.length_c   1.000
_cell.angle_alpha   90.00
_cell.angle_beta   90.00
_cell.angle_gamma   90.00
#
_symmetry.space_group_name_H-M   'P 1'
#
loop_
_entity.id
_entity.type
_entity.pdbx_description
1 polymer ?
#
loop_
_entity_poly.entity_id
_entity_poly.type
_entity_poly.pdbx_seq_one_letter_code
_entity_poly.pdbx_strand_id
1 'polypeptide(L)'
;MRRTTATTDYLKECMGTALLELMKEKPIEKISIEEMTAKADVGRSTYFRYFKSKDEVLSFKITCLWKRFSDEHGATNFATGSYDGIRLFFEFCLSTRPICDLLYSADRQYVILNFYLQEAASIVANADAKTHYFIQF
;
A
#
# COMPACT_ATOMS: atom_id res chain seq x y z
N MET A 1 18.96 -14.90 -15.89
CA MET A 1 17.80 -15.52 -15.23
C MET A 1 16.57 -14.62 -15.36
N ARG A 2 15.49 -15.17 -15.81
CA ARG A 2 14.26 -14.40 -16.05
C ARG A 2 13.53 -14.20 -14.73
N ARG A 3 13.36 -12.94 -14.31
CA ARG A 3 12.61 -12.64 -13.10
C ARG A 3 11.11 -12.74 -13.35
N THR A 4 10.40 -13.41 -12.45
CA THR A 4 8.95 -13.47 -12.50
C THR A 4 8.36 -12.20 -11.91
N THR A 5 7.08 -11.92 -12.20
CA THR A 5 6.35 -10.80 -11.60
C THR A 5 6.36 -10.90 -10.07
N ALA A 6 6.21 -12.12 -9.52
CA ALA A 6 6.24 -12.34 -8.08
C ALA A 6 7.59 -11.95 -7.47
N THR A 7 8.70 -12.26 -8.16
CA THR A 7 10.04 -11.86 -7.69
C THR A 7 10.20 -10.35 -7.73
N THR A 8 9.70 -9.71 -8.79
CA THR A 8 9.74 -8.26 -8.93
C THR A 8 8.94 -7.58 -7.82
N ASP A 9 7.74 -8.06 -7.55
CA ASP A 9 6.89 -7.51 -6.49
C ASP A 9 7.54 -7.68 -5.12
N TYR A 10 8.20 -8.80 -4.88
CA TYR A 10 8.95 -9.03 -3.66
C TYR A 10 10.05 -7.99 -3.48
N LEU A 11 10.85 -7.74 -4.53
CA LEU A 11 11.93 -6.74 -4.46
C LEU A 11 11.36 -5.34 -4.21
N LYS A 12 10.26 -5.01 -4.86
CA LYS A 12 9.59 -3.72 -4.66
C LYS A 12 9.10 -3.57 -3.23
N GLU A 13 8.53 -4.62 -2.67
CA GLU A 13 8.06 -4.60 -1.28
C GLU A 13 9.22 -4.49 -0.29
N CYS A 14 10.36 -5.12 -0.58
CA CYS A 14 11.55 -5.00 0.26
C CYS A 14 11.99 -3.55 0.39
N MET A 15 11.90 -2.79 -0.70
CA MET A 15 12.21 -1.35 -0.66
C MET A 15 11.24 -0.59 0.25
N GLY A 16 9.95 -0.94 0.20
CA GLY A 16 8.95 -0.34 1.08
C GLY A 16 9.21 -0.63 2.54
N THR A 17 9.54 -1.86 2.86
CA THR A 17 9.90 -2.27 4.21
C THR A 17 11.13 -1.51 4.72
N ALA A 18 12.18 -1.43 3.88
CA ALA A 18 13.40 -0.71 4.21
C ALA A 18 13.13 0.77 4.45
N LEU A 19 12.32 1.38 3.60
CA LEU A 19 11.99 2.81 3.73
C LEU A 19 11.25 3.08 5.05
N LEU A 20 10.27 2.27 5.40
CA LEU A 20 9.55 2.43 6.67
C LEU A 20 10.49 2.27 7.87
N GLU A 21 11.42 1.32 7.82
CA GLU A 21 12.41 1.15 8.90
C GLU A 21 13.30 2.38 9.03
N LEU A 22 13.77 2.92 7.92
CA LEU A 22 14.61 4.12 7.93
C LEU A 22 13.85 5.35 8.42
N MET A 23 12.56 5.44 8.13
CA MET A 23 11.71 6.54 8.58
C MET A 23 11.54 6.58 10.08
N LYS A 24 11.78 5.49 10.78
CA LYS A 24 11.79 5.47 12.25
C LYS A 24 12.98 6.20 12.81
N GLU A 25 14.04 6.35 12.03
CA GLU A 25 15.31 6.91 12.50
C GLU A 25 15.56 8.32 12.01
N LYS A 26 15.03 8.70 10.83
CA LYS A 26 15.28 10.02 10.26
C LYS A 26 14.19 10.44 9.27
N PRO A 27 14.11 11.75 8.98
CA PRO A 27 13.09 12.25 8.03
C PRO A 27 13.26 11.62 6.64
N ILE A 28 12.14 11.38 5.98
CA ILE A 28 12.11 10.75 4.65
C ILE A 28 12.91 11.55 3.63
N GLU A 29 12.94 12.88 3.75
CA GLU A 29 13.68 13.75 2.85
C GLU A 29 15.18 13.52 2.92
N LYS A 30 15.66 12.99 4.05
CA LYS A 30 17.09 12.72 4.27
C LYS A 30 17.47 11.27 3.98
N ILE A 31 16.53 10.44 3.58
CA ILE A 31 16.79 9.05 3.20
C ILE A 31 17.12 9.02 1.72
N SER A 32 18.36 8.63 1.38
CA SER A 32 18.77 8.53 -0.02
C SER A 32 18.26 7.25 -0.65
N ILE A 33 18.17 7.24 -1.97
CA ILE A 33 17.81 6.04 -2.72
C ILE A 33 18.83 4.92 -2.48
N GLU A 34 20.12 5.29 -2.42
CA GLU A 34 21.20 4.33 -2.15
C GLU A 34 21.04 3.68 -0.79
N GLU A 35 20.72 4.47 0.23
CA GLU A 35 20.52 3.96 1.59
C GLU A 35 19.33 3.01 1.65
N MET A 36 18.21 3.39 1.02
CA MET A 36 17.01 2.57 0.98
C MET A 36 17.26 1.25 0.25
N THR A 37 17.86 1.31 -0.93
CA THR A 37 18.10 0.10 -1.74
C THR A 37 19.15 -0.79 -1.11
N ALA A 38 20.18 -0.22 -0.48
CA ALA A 38 21.18 -1.00 0.25
C ALA A 38 20.55 -1.75 1.42
N LYS A 39 19.68 -1.08 2.18
CA LYS A 39 18.99 -1.72 3.30
C LYS A 39 18.05 -2.82 2.82
N ALA A 40 17.41 -2.62 1.67
CA ALA A 40 16.51 -3.61 1.07
C ALA A 40 17.24 -4.75 0.39
N ASP A 41 18.58 -4.66 0.23
CA ASP A 41 19.39 -5.60 -0.52
C ASP A 41 18.90 -5.72 -1.97
N VAL A 42 18.64 -4.57 -2.58
CA VAL A 42 18.11 -4.48 -3.94
C VAL A 42 19.02 -3.52 -4.71
N GLY A 43 19.22 -3.78 -6.01
CA GLY A 43 20.00 -2.90 -6.85
C GLY A 43 19.33 -1.54 -7.04
N ARG A 44 20.15 -0.48 -7.09
CA ARG A 44 19.66 0.88 -7.33
C ARG A 44 18.88 0.99 -8.63
N SER A 45 19.29 0.27 -9.67
CA SER A 45 18.61 0.25 -10.96
C SER A 45 17.18 -0.28 -10.84
N THR A 46 16.91 -1.18 -9.91
CA THR A 46 15.58 -1.70 -9.69
C THR A 46 14.62 -0.60 -9.23
N TYR A 47 15.09 0.26 -8.33
CA TYR A 47 14.29 1.41 -7.91
C TYR A 47 13.92 2.28 -9.11
N PHE A 48 14.90 2.71 -9.89
CA PHE A 48 14.65 3.63 -11.02
C PHE A 48 13.83 3.00 -12.14
N ARG A 49 13.81 1.67 -12.20
CA ARG A 49 12.98 0.97 -13.20
C ARG A 49 11.50 1.01 -12.83
N TYR A 50 11.16 0.93 -11.55
CA TYR A 50 9.77 0.74 -11.13
C TYR A 50 9.17 1.91 -10.38
N PHE A 51 9.95 2.81 -9.86
CA PHE A 51 9.47 3.92 -9.05
C PHE A 51 10.02 5.26 -9.51
N LYS A 52 9.21 6.30 -9.35
CA LYS A 52 9.62 7.68 -9.63
C LYS A 52 9.90 8.46 -8.35
N SER A 53 9.39 8.00 -7.22
CA SER A 53 9.53 8.70 -5.95
C SER A 53 9.43 7.72 -4.80
N LYS A 54 9.88 8.17 -3.63
CA LYS A 54 9.72 7.40 -2.39
C LYS A 54 8.25 7.25 -2.02
N ASP A 55 7.41 8.21 -2.39
CA ASP A 55 5.97 8.11 -2.16
C ASP A 55 5.35 6.93 -2.90
N GLU A 56 5.81 6.65 -4.13
CA GLU A 56 5.36 5.49 -4.87
C GLU A 56 5.77 4.18 -4.19
N VAL A 57 6.95 4.15 -3.57
CA VAL A 57 7.41 2.99 -2.79
C VAL A 57 6.47 2.75 -1.61
N LEU A 58 6.09 3.81 -0.90
CA LEU A 58 5.16 3.71 0.22
C LEU A 58 3.78 3.24 -0.23
N SER A 59 3.28 3.80 -1.33
CA SER A 59 1.98 3.40 -1.89
C SER A 59 1.97 1.92 -2.25
N PHE A 60 3.04 1.44 -2.87
CA PHE A 60 3.16 0.03 -3.23
C PHE A 60 3.16 -0.86 -1.98
N LYS A 61 3.89 -0.46 -0.95
CA LYS A 61 3.94 -1.23 0.31
C LYS A 61 2.56 -1.34 0.96
N ILE A 62 1.82 -0.25 1.01
CA ILE A 62 0.46 -0.25 1.58
C ILE A 62 -0.45 -1.17 0.78
N THR A 63 -0.36 -1.12 -0.55
CA THR A 63 -1.14 -1.99 -1.44
C THR A 63 -0.83 -3.46 -1.19
N CYS A 64 0.44 -3.80 -1.00
CA CYS A 64 0.86 -5.17 -0.67
C CYS A 64 0.27 -5.63 0.65
N LEU A 65 0.29 -4.78 1.66
CA LEU A 65 -0.28 -5.10 2.98
C LEU A 65 -1.78 -5.33 2.90
N TRP A 66 -2.48 -4.49 2.15
CA TRP A 66 -3.92 -4.62 1.96
C TRP A 66 -4.26 -5.92 1.22
N LYS A 67 -3.53 -6.21 0.16
CA LYS A 67 -3.77 -7.42 -0.63
C LYS A 67 -3.57 -8.67 0.23
N ARG A 68 -2.50 -8.71 1.01
CA ARG A 68 -2.21 -9.83 1.91
C ARG A 68 -3.29 -9.98 2.98
N PHE A 69 -3.70 -8.87 3.59
CA PHE A 69 -4.76 -8.86 4.60
C PHE A 69 -6.08 -9.36 4.01
N SER A 70 -6.46 -8.85 2.83
CA SER A 70 -7.71 -9.25 2.19
C SER A 70 -7.71 -10.71 1.77
N ASP A 71 -6.56 -11.23 1.29
CA ASP A 71 -6.43 -12.63 0.93
C ASP A 71 -6.61 -13.53 2.16
N GLU A 72 -6.04 -13.14 3.29
CA GLU A 72 -6.14 -13.88 4.54
C GLU A 72 -7.57 -13.91 5.10
N HIS A 73 -8.38 -12.90 4.78
CA HIS A 73 -9.73 -12.74 5.34
C HIS A 73 -10.85 -13.00 4.31
N GLY A 74 -10.51 -13.53 3.12
CA GLY A 74 -11.51 -13.82 2.11
C GLY A 74 -11.94 -12.57 1.34
N ALA A 75 -11.15 -12.19 0.36
CA ALA A 75 -11.27 -10.94 -0.40
C ALA A 75 -12.61 -10.70 -1.09
N THR A 76 -13.38 -11.75 -1.36
CA THR A 76 -14.65 -11.64 -2.08
C THR A 76 -15.67 -10.76 -1.37
N ASN A 77 -15.54 -10.59 -0.06
CA ASN A 77 -16.51 -9.84 0.74
C ASN A 77 -16.30 -8.32 0.66
N PHE A 78 -15.14 -7.87 0.22
CA PHE A 78 -14.86 -6.42 0.15
C PHE A 78 -15.59 -5.74 -1.01
N ALA A 79 -15.80 -6.46 -2.09
CA ALA A 79 -16.36 -5.91 -3.33
C ALA A 79 -17.86 -5.61 -3.23
N THR A 80 -18.53 -6.09 -2.19
CA THR A 80 -19.97 -5.99 -2.09
C THR A 80 -20.48 -4.88 -1.16
N GLY A 81 -19.57 -4.16 -0.50
CA GLY A 81 -19.98 -3.16 0.48
C GLY A 81 -20.70 -3.75 1.68
N SER A 82 -20.54 -5.05 1.93
CA SER A 82 -21.19 -5.74 3.03
C SER A 82 -20.65 -5.24 4.38
N TYR A 83 -21.42 -5.51 5.44
CA TYR A 83 -21.00 -5.20 6.80
C TYR A 83 -19.64 -5.84 7.13
N ASP A 84 -19.45 -7.10 6.73
CA ASP A 84 -18.20 -7.81 6.96
C ASP A 84 -17.02 -7.17 6.23
N GLY A 85 -17.24 -6.71 5.00
CA GLY A 85 -16.22 -6.01 4.23
C GLY A 85 -15.80 -4.71 4.90
N ILE A 86 -16.75 -3.93 5.36
CA ILE A 86 -16.48 -2.67 6.06
C ILE A 86 -15.71 -2.95 7.36
N ARG A 87 -16.14 -3.95 8.12
CA ARG A 87 -15.48 -4.32 9.37
C ARG A 87 -14.02 -4.72 9.12
N LEU A 88 -13.77 -5.53 8.10
CA LEU A 88 -12.40 -5.96 7.76
C LEU A 88 -11.55 -4.77 7.33
N PHE A 89 -12.12 -3.83 6.61
CA PHE A 89 -11.40 -2.62 6.23
C PHE A 89 -10.95 -1.82 7.46
N PHE A 90 -11.83 -1.65 8.45
CA PHE A 90 -11.47 -0.98 9.70
C PHE A 90 -10.42 -1.76 10.48
N GLU A 91 -10.52 -3.10 10.50
CA GLU A 91 -9.51 -3.93 11.13
C GLU A 91 -8.14 -3.76 10.47
N PHE A 92 -8.12 -3.65 9.16
CA PHE A 92 -6.88 -3.36 8.44
C PHE A 92 -6.31 -2.00 8.87
N CYS A 93 -7.13 -0.98 8.94
CA CYS A 93 -6.69 0.35 9.39
C CYS A 93 -6.06 0.29 10.77
N LEU A 94 -6.67 -0.46 11.69
CA LEU A 94 -6.12 -0.62 13.03
C LEU A 94 -4.81 -1.40 13.03
N SER A 95 -4.70 -2.43 12.20
CA SER A 95 -3.49 -3.27 12.13
C SER A 95 -2.31 -2.51 11.54
N THR A 96 -2.57 -1.50 10.71
CA THR A 96 -1.51 -0.70 10.08
C THR A 96 -1.27 0.64 10.78
N ARG A 97 -1.83 0.82 11.97
CA ARG A 97 -1.70 2.06 12.72
C ARG A 97 -0.24 2.53 12.89
N PRO A 98 0.74 1.68 13.22
CA PRO A 98 2.12 2.14 13.34
C PRO A 98 2.65 2.74 12.04
N ILE A 99 2.27 2.20 10.89
CA ILE A 99 2.66 2.73 9.59
C ILE A 99 1.97 4.07 9.35
N CYS A 100 0.69 4.16 9.65
CA CYS A 100 -0.06 5.41 9.53
C CYS A 100 0.56 6.51 10.39
N ASP A 101 0.95 6.19 11.61
CA ASP A 101 1.59 7.15 12.51
C ASP A 101 2.91 7.67 11.91
N LEU A 102 3.72 6.78 11.32
CA LEU A 102 4.96 7.18 10.64
C LEU A 102 4.68 8.13 9.48
N LEU A 103 3.67 7.81 8.67
CA LEU A 103 3.34 8.63 7.50
C LEU A 103 2.80 9.99 7.91
N TYR A 104 1.97 10.06 8.95
CA TYR A 104 1.51 11.33 9.49
C TYR A 104 2.67 12.16 10.02
N SER A 105 3.59 11.54 10.75
CA SER A 105 4.78 12.22 11.29
C SER A 105 5.67 12.78 10.19
N ALA A 106 5.70 12.10 9.02
CA ALA A 106 6.50 12.51 7.89
C ALA A 106 5.75 13.46 6.93
N ASP A 107 4.54 13.89 7.30
CA ASP A 107 3.66 14.70 6.46
C ASP A 107 3.35 14.01 5.12
N ARG A 108 3.16 12.70 5.18
CA ARG A 108 2.86 11.84 4.02
C ARG A 108 1.50 11.17 4.13
N GLN A 109 0.59 11.76 4.91
CA GLN A 109 -0.76 11.22 5.11
C GLN A 109 -1.55 11.11 3.80
N TYR A 110 -1.23 11.92 2.79
CA TYR A 110 -1.88 11.83 1.50
C TYR A 110 -1.66 10.49 0.81
N VAL A 111 -0.58 9.79 1.13
CA VAL A 111 -0.33 8.43 0.59
C VAL A 111 -1.43 7.48 1.07
N ILE A 112 -1.78 7.56 2.35
CA ILE A 112 -2.85 6.75 2.93
C ILE A 112 -4.20 7.15 2.34
N LEU A 113 -4.45 8.44 2.26
CA LEU A 113 -5.72 8.95 1.74
C LEU A 113 -5.92 8.52 0.29
N ASN A 114 -4.89 8.62 -0.53
CA ASN A 114 -4.95 8.18 -1.92
C ASN A 114 -5.24 6.69 -2.03
N PHE A 115 -4.64 5.89 -1.16
CA PHE A 115 -4.91 4.45 -1.12
C PHE A 115 -6.39 4.18 -0.84
N TYR A 116 -6.95 4.83 0.19
CA TYR A 116 -8.34 4.65 0.55
C TYR A 116 -9.29 5.10 -0.55
N LEU A 117 -8.98 6.21 -1.22
CA LEU A 117 -9.78 6.70 -2.33
C LEU A 117 -9.77 5.74 -3.51
N GLN A 118 -8.62 5.13 -3.82
CA GLN A 118 -8.51 4.14 -4.88
C GLN A 118 -9.30 2.88 -4.56
N GLU A 119 -9.26 2.42 -3.31
CA GLU A 119 -10.04 1.26 -2.91
C GLU A 119 -11.54 1.54 -2.94
N ALA A 120 -11.96 2.71 -2.50
CA ALA A 120 -13.37 3.11 -2.57
C ALA A 120 -13.85 3.18 -4.02
N ALA A 121 -13.04 3.74 -4.92
CA ALA A 121 -13.36 3.81 -6.34
C ALA A 121 -13.47 2.41 -6.96
N SER A 122 -12.60 1.50 -6.56
CA SER A 122 -12.61 0.11 -7.01
C SER A 122 -13.90 -0.59 -6.58
N ILE A 123 -14.33 -0.39 -5.34
CA ILE A 123 -15.58 -0.95 -4.83
C ILE A 123 -16.76 -0.44 -5.64
N VAL A 124 -16.81 0.86 -5.91
CA VAL A 124 -17.88 1.48 -6.70
C VAL A 124 -17.88 0.94 -8.13
N ALA A 125 -16.71 0.84 -8.76
CA ALA A 125 -16.57 0.36 -10.13
C ALA A 125 -17.01 -1.10 -10.28
N ASN A 126 -16.82 -1.92 -9.25
CA ASN A 126 -17.17 -3.34 -9.25
C ASN A 126 -18.59 -3.59 -8.77
N ALA A 127 -19.31 -2.57 -8.31
CA ALA A 127 -20.69 -2.70 -7.88
C ALA A 127 -21.58 -3.01 -9.10
N ASP A 128 -22.51 -3.96 -8.93
CA ASP A 128 -23.48 -4.24 -9.97
C ASP A 128 -24.49 -3.09 -10.10
N ALA A 129 -25.39 -3.17 -11.07
CA ALA A 129 -26.37 -2.13 -11.33
C ALA A 129 -27.26 -1.83 -10.11
N LYS A 130 -27.55 -2.86 -9.32
CA LYS A 130 -28.39 -2.67 -8.11
C LYS A 130 -27.65 -1.89 -7.04
N THR A 131 -26.41 -2.27 -6.79
CA THR A 131 -25.58 -1.58 -5.81
C THR A 131 -25.32 -0.15 -6.23
N HIS A 132 -25.05 0.06 -7.51
CA HIS A 132 -24.86 1.40 -8.06
C HIS A 132 -26.11 2.26 -7.89
N TYR A 133 -27.28 1.68 -8.04
CA TYR A 133 -28.54 2.38 -7.87
C TYR A 133 -28.71 2.91 -6.45
N PHE A 134 -28.30 2.13 -5.45
CA PHE A 134 -28.37 2.57 -4.04
C PHE A 134 -27.33 3.63 -3.71
N ILE A 135 -26.17 3.61 -4.34
CA ILE A 135 -25.11 4.57 -4.09
C ILE A 135 -25.46 5.97 -4.60
N GLN A 136 -26.33 6.08 -5.59
CA GLN A 136 -26.74 7.37 -6.15
C GLN A 136 -27.62 8.21 -5.20
N PHE A 137 -28.08 7.63 -4.12
CA PHE A 137 -28.85 8.32 -3.11
C PHE A 137 -27.99 8.67 -1.90
#